data_abf3b2c737afb22d70ca570957d05c22
#
_entry.id   abf3b2c737afb22d70ca570957d05c22
#
_cell.length_a   1.000
_cell.length_b   1.000
_cell.length_c   1.000
_cell.angle_alpha   90.00
_cell.angle_beta   90.00
_cell.angle_gamma   90.00
#
_symmetry.space_group_name_H-M   'P 1'
#
loop_
_entity.id
_entity.type
_entity.pdbx_description
1 polymer ?
#
loop_
_entity_poly.entity_id
_entity_poly.type
_entity_poly.pdbx_seq_one_letter_code
_entity_poly.pdbx_strand_id
1 'polypeptide(L)'
;MAEEIKRLAPEAVWGYFYDLTQISRPTGHMKHITDHPKTFSLCTVMTRCLLLALLILGVTVEGHAQSLYVKTFGKAGGVPLIFLHGGPGYNAAAFESVAAQALADNGFRVLVYDRRGEGRSLHTAARYTFDEALHDIDSLCRTYNLHRPVLLGHSFGGILALLYADKHPEQVRSVVLMSAPLALQASFDHIRNRCRAIYASRADSVNLRYMNMLDAMDKGSMEYASYCFMHAAGNGFYVPKARTKEGQSVYAAFEADGALFPLSKLSEWQAPQGFHRNEHYTTLDLTDTLRRILHRGTPVYGLYGADDGLYSAAQLNVLRNLLGPDHMITLDSCSHNVFIDRRHAFIEALTRHCKTK
;
A
#
# COMPACT_ATOMS: atom_id res chain seq x y z
N MET A 1 31.31 1.49 6.22
CA MET A 1 29.92 1.90 6.57
C MET A 1 29.20 2.67 5.44
N ALA A 2 29.70 3.79 4.91
CA ALA A 2 29.06 4.44 3.74
C ALA A 2 29.13 3.59 2.45
N GLU A 3 30.15 2.76 2.26
CA GLU A 3 30.23 1.79 1.17
C GLU A 3 29.42 0.51 1.41
N GLU A 4 29.18 0.12 2.66
CA GLU A 4 28.30 -1.00 2.98
C GLU A 4 26.84 -0.69 2.72
N ILE A 5 26.42 0.56 2.96
CA ILE A 5 25.03 0.99 2.67
C ILE A 5 24.78 1.10 1.18
N LYS A 6 25.79 1.49 0.37
CA LYS A 6 25.72 1.42 -1.09
C LYS A 6 25.64 -0.02 -1.62
N ARG A 7 25.99 -1.02 -0.79
CA ARG A 7 25.90 -2.45 -1.09
C ARG A 7 24.64 -3.14 -0.59
N LEU A 8 23.84 -2.49 0.27
CA LEU A 8 22.51 -2.99 0.56
C LEU A 8 21.69 -2.78 -0.70
N ALA A 9 21.48 -3.88 -1.43
CA ALA A 9 20.58 -3.85 -2.56
C ALA A 9 19.25 -3.23 -2.08
N PRO A 10 18.65 -2.35 -2.87
CA PRO A 10 17.35 -1.73 -2.55
C PRO A 10 16.29 -2.74 -2.08
N GLU A 11 16.38 -3.98 -2.55
CA GLU A 11 15.56 -5.13 -2.16
C GLU A 11 15.60 -5.43 -0.65
N ALA A 12 16.78 -5.35 -0.02
CA ALA A 12 16.93 -5.57 1.42
C ALA A 12 16.28 -4.45 2.24
N VAL A 13 16.23 -3.23 1.71
CA VAL A 13 15.60 -2.07 2.36
C VAL A 13 14.08 -2.25 2.43
N TRP A 14 13.45 -2.79 1.37
CA TRP A 14 12.00 -3.03 1.32
C TRP A 14 11.57 -4.22 2.20
N GLY A 15 12.34 -5.29 2.27
CA GLY A 15 12.11 -6.38 3.21
C GLY A 15 12.18 -5.91 4.67
N TYR A 16 13.15 -5.05 4.99
CA TYR A 16 13.29 -4.43 6.31
C TYR A 16 12.12 -3.47 6.64
N PHE A 17 11.62 -2.75 5.64
CA PHE A 17 10.49 -1.85 5.75
C PHE A 17 9.22 -2.58 6.18
N TYR A 18 8.96 -3.74 5.61
CA TYR A 18 7.80 -4.55 5.95
C TYR A 18 7.86 -5.10 7.38
N ASP A 19 8.99 -5.66 7.78
CA ASP A 19 9.20 -6.20 9.13
C ASP A 19 9.03 -5.12 10.21
N LEU A 20 9.45 -3.89 9.94
CA LEU A 20 9.33 -2.79 10.88
C LEU A 20 7.90 -2.22 10.97
N THR A 21 7.11 -2.27 9.90
CA THR A 21 5.72 -1.76 9.92
C THR A 21 4.74 -2.69 10.63
N GLN A 22 5.10 -3.96 10.81
CA GLN A 22 4.21 -4.99 11.36
C GLN A 22 4.54 -5.39 12.81
N ILE A 23 5.71 -5.03 13.35
CA ILE A 23 6.18 -5.53 14.66
C ILE A 23 6.22 -4.40 15.69
N SER A 24 5.37 -4.48 16.73
CA SER A 24 5.71 -3.94 18.03
C SER A 24 6.61 -4.96 18.72
N ARG A 25 7.93 -4.71 18.80
CA ARG A 25 8.88 -5.61 19.46
C ARG A 25 8.82 -5.47 20.97
N PRO A 26 8.85 -6.59 21.71
CA PRO A 26 9.54 -6.65 22.99
C PRO A 26 11.07 -6.65 22.70
N THR A 27 11.80 -5.91 23.51
CA THR A 27 13.26 -5.80 23.47
C THR A 27 13.97 -7.15 23.48
N GLY A 28 14.88 -7.40 22.56
CA GLY A 28 15.85 -8.49 22.67
C GLY A 28 16.38 -9.07 21.35
N HIS A 29 17.65 -8.76 21.09
CA HIS A 29 18.63 -9.48 20.26
C HIS A 29 18.43 -9.68 18.75
N MET A 30 19.26 -8.93 18.00
CA MET A 30 19.60 -9.23 16.60
C MET A 30 20.47 -10.51 16.52
N LYS A 31 20.04 -11.49 15.74
CA LYS A 31 20.92 -12.56 15.26
C LYS A 31 21.32 -12.28 13.80
N HIS A 32 22.63 -12.28 13.58
CA HIS A 32 23.25 -12.29 12.24
C HIS A 32 22.86 -13.59 11.52
N ILE A 33 22.44 -13.45 10.27
CA ILE A 33 22.32 -14.58 9.35
C ILE A 33 23.42 -14.38 8.29
N THR A 34 24.50 -15.14 8.45
CA THR A 34 25.42 -15.49 7.38
C THR A 34 25.20 -16.96 7.11
N ASP A 35 24.89 -17.31 5.85
CA ASP A 35 25.43 -18.45 5.11
C ASP A 35 24.52 -18.85 3.95
N HIS A 36 25.05 -18.70 2.76
CA HIS A 36 24.55 -19.38 1.55
C HIS A 36 25.60 -20.39 1.08
N PRO A 37 25.25 -21.64 0.86
CA PRO A 37 26.08 -22.55 0.10
C PRO A 37 25.75 -22.52 -1.40
N LYS A 38 26.79 -22.39 -2.20
CA LYS A 38 26.76 -22.59 -3.65
C LYS A 38 26.63 -24.09 -3.94
N THR A 39 25.67 -24.49 -4.78
CA THR A 39 25.77 -25.75 -5.52
C THR A 39 25.40 -25.52 -6.97
N PHE A 40 26.44 -25.62 -7.81
CA PHE A 40 26.31 -25.83 -9.25
C PHE A 40 26.12 -27.33 -9.50
N SER A 41 25.25 -27.71 -10.44
CA SER A 41 25.53 -28.76 -11.43
C SER A 41 24.31 -29.52 -11.97
N LEU A 42 24.38 -29.85 -13.21
CA LEU A 42 23.75 -30.99 -13.96
C LEU A 42 22.37 -30.81 -14.60
N CYS A 43 21.75 -29.66 -14.67
CA CYS A 43 20.43 -29.54 -15.32
C CYS A 43 20.44 -29.08 -16.80
N THR A 44 21.62 -28.73 -17.37
CA THR A 44 21.66 -28.02 -18.67
C THR A 44 21.53 -28.91 -19.90
N VAL A 45 21.82 -30.20 -19.81
CA VAL A 45 21.79 -31.12 -20.97
C VAL A 45 20.39 -31.74 -21.18
N MET A 46 19.67 -32.04 -20.12
CA MET A 46 18.31 -32.60 -20.22
C MET A 46 17.26 -31.60 -20.72
N THR A 47 17.45 -30.31 -20.43
CA THR A 47 16.49 -29.26 -20.83
C THR A 47 16.50 -29.02 -22.34
N ARG A 48 17.62 -29.22 -23.04
CA ARG A 48 17.70 -29.06 -24.50
C ARG A 48 16.99 -30.17 -25.28
N CYS A 49 17.00 -31.40 -24.78
CA CYS A 49 16.30 -32.51 -25.42
C CYS A 49 14.78 -32.46 -25.24
N LEU A 50 14.31 -31.92 -24.09
CA LEU A 50 12.87 -31.74 -23.84
C LEU A 50 12.27 -30.62 -24.70
N LEU A 51 13.01 -29.54 -24.94
CA LEU A 51 12.56 -28.42 -25.79
C LEU A 51 12.46 -28.80 -27.27
N LEU A 52 13.30 -29.70 -27.78
CA LEU A 52 13.22 -30.19 -29.14
C LEU A 52 12.02 -31.18 -29.32
N ALA A 53 11.67 -31.96 -28.32
CA ALA A 53 10.54 -32.89 -28.35
C ALA A 53 9.20 -32.15 -28.33
N LEU A 54 9.10 -31.01 -27.64
CA LEU A 54 7.89 -30.17 -27.57
C LEU A 54 7.64 -29.38 -28.88
N LEU A 55 8.69 -29.08 -29.67
CA LEU A 55 8.53 -28.44 -30.99
C LEU A 55 7.97 -29.39 -32.08
N ILE A 56 8.10 -30.72 -31.90
CA ILE A 56 7.62 -31.72 -32.87
C ILE A 56 6.15 -32.10 -32.62
N LEU A 57 5.63 -31.89 -31.40
CA LEU A 57 4.29 -32.30 -31.01
C LEU A 57 3.21 -31.23 -31.21
N GLY A 58 3.56 -30.01 -31.67
CA GLY A 58 2.56 -28.93 -31.91
C GLY A 58 1.70 -28.58 -30.67
N VAL A 59 2.17 -28.90 -29.47
CA VAL A 59 1.50 -28.46 -28.23
C VAL A 59 1.79 -27.00 -28.05
N THR A 60 0.89 -26.17 -28.53
CA THR A 60 0.80 -24.80 -28.05
C THR A 60 0.50 -24.89 -26.56
N VAL A 61 1.53 -24.69 -25.73
CA VAL A 61 1.30 -24.32 -24.33
C VAL A 61 0.61 -22.97 -24.43
N GLU A 62 -0.73 -22.97 -24.45
CA GLU A 62 -1.49 -21.77 -24.13
C GLU A 62 -1.03 -21.38 -22.74
N GLY A 63 -0.14 -20.41 -22.68
CA GLY A 63 0.22 -19.74 -21.44
C GLY A 63 -1.09 -19.18 -20.90
N HIS A 64 -1.69 -19.87 -19.94
CA HIS A 64 -2.79 -19.31 -19.15
C HIS A 64 -2.23 -18.04 -18.56
N ALA A 65 -2.62 -16.91 -19.09
CA ALA A 65 -2.36 -15.61 -18.46
C ALA A 65 -2.92 -15.77 -17.05
N GLN A 66 -2.02 -15.86 -16.06
CA GLN A 66 -2.45 -16.07 -14.69
C GLN A 66 -3.34 -14.89 -14.30
N SER A 67 -4.55 -15.21 -13.86
CA SER A 67 -5.54 -14.21 -13.47
C SER A 67 -5.13 -13.52 -12.17
N LEU A 68 -5.60 -12.29 -11.98
CA LEU A 68 -5.47 -11.60 -10.70
C LEU A 68 -6.09 -12.43 -9.58
N TYR A 69 -5.47 -12.40 -8.40
CA TYR A 69 -6.13 -12.84 -7.19
C TYR A 69 -7.28 -11.88 -6.87
N VAL A 70 -8.49 -12.40 -6.80
CA VAL A 70 -9.69 -11.63 -6.47
C VAL A 70 -10.57 -12.42 -5.51
N LYS A 71 -11.09 -11.76 -4.49
CA LYS A 71 -12.08 -12.31 -3.57
C LYS A 71 -13.18 -11.31 -3.30
N THR A 72 -14.40 -11.80 -3.25
CA THR A 72 -15.59 -10.97 -2.99
C THR A 72 -16.27 -11.37 -1.69
N PHE A 73 -16.81 -10.39 -0.97
CA PHE A 73 -17.53 -10.55 0.27
C PHE A 73 -18.87 -9.83 0.17
N GLY A 74 -19.87 -10.33 0.86
CA GLY A 74 -21.20 -9.73 0.91
C GLY A 74 -22.12 -10.17 -0.24
N LYS A 75 -23.35 -9.63 -0.18
CA LYS A 75 -24.44 -9.99 -1.12
C LYS A 75 -24.35 -9.15 -2.39
N ALA A 76 -24.83 -9.67 -3.51
CA ALA A 76 -24.85 -8.98 -4.81
C ALA A 76 -25.54 -7.61 -4.78
N GLY A 77 -26.58 -7.42 -3.95
CA GLY A 77 -27.28 -6.16 -3.77
C GLY A 77 -26.61 -5.18 -2.79
N GLY A 78 -25.49 -5.51 -2.20
CA GLY A 78 -24.73 -4.61 -1.33
C GLY A 78 -24.10 -3.46 -2.11
N VAL A 79 -23.74 -2.36 -1.42
CA VAL A 79 -23.03 -1.23 -2.02
C VAL A 79 -21.67 -1.70 -2.53
N PRO A 80 -21.37 -1.59 -3.85
CA PRO A 80 -20.09 -2.05 -4.40
C PRO A 80 -18.94 -1.24 -3.81
N LEU A 81 -17.89 -1.93 -3.37
CA LEU A 81 -16.67 -1.35 -2.85
C LEU A 81 -15.46 -2.15 -3.38
N ILE A 82 -14.49 -1.45 -3.94
CA ILE A 82 -13.20 -2.02 -4.33
C ILE A 82 -12.13 -1.51 -3.39
N PHE A 83 -11.40 -2.42 -2.76
CA PHE A 83 -10.24 -2.07 -1.96
C PHE A 83 -8.98 -2.04 -2.82
N LEU A 84 -8.32 -0.88 -2.87
CA LEU A 84 -7.05 -0.65 -3.55
C LEU A 84 -5.95 -0.60 -2.49
N HIS A 85 -5.13 -1.66 -2.41
CA HIS A 85 -4.12 -1.79 -1.37
C HIS A 85 -2.93 -0.82 -1.54
N GLY A 86 -2.21 -0.60 -0.45
CA GLY A 86 -1.02 0.24 -0.39
C GLY A 86 0.20 -0.33 -1.13
N GLY A 87 1.35 0.16 -0.86
CA GLY A 87 2.63 -0.18 -1.50
C GLY A 87 3.15 0.96 -2.36
N PRO A 88 3.58 0.77 -3.64
CA PRO A 88 3.56 -0.50 -4.41
C PRO A 88 4.42 -1.60 -3.79
N GLY A 89 4.16 -2.85 -4.16
CA GLY A 89 4.93 -4.01 -3.73
C GLY A 89 4.30 -4.79 -2.58
N TYR A 90 3.07 -4.47 -2.15
CA TYR A 90 2.36 -5.19 -1.08
C TYR A 90 1.16 -5.99 -1.62
N ASN A 91 0.16 -6.19 -0.77
CA ASN A 91 -1.03 -6.97 -1.09
C ASN A 91 -2.22 -6.57 -0.18
N ALA A 92 -3.36 -7.19 -0.42
CA ALA A 92 -4.59 -6.90 0.30
C ALA A 92 -4.90 -7.87 1.46
N ALA A 93 -4.00 -8.80 1.81
CA ALA A 93 -4.28 -9.87 2.76
C ALA A 93 -4.67 -9.37 4.16
N ALA A 94 -4.02 -8.32 4.66
CA ALA A 94 -4.36 -7.73 5.95
C ALA A 94 -5.79 -7.15 5.96
N PHE A 95 -6.16 -6.42 4.91
CA PHE A 95 -7.51 -5.88 4.79
C PHE A 95 -8.56 -6.99 4.63
N GLU A 96 -8.24 -8.01 3.84
CA GLU A 96 -9.09 -9.18 3.66
C GLU A 96 -9.41 -9.85 4.99
N SER A 97 -8.39 -10.14 5.81
CA SER A 97 -8.55 -10.79 7.13
C SER A 97 -9.33 -9.91 8.10
N VAL A 98 -9.02 -8.62 8.17
CA VAL A 98 -9.49 -7.75 9.25
C VAL A 98 -10.82 -7.08 8.95
N ALA A 99 -11.05 -6.61 7.73
CA ALA A 99 -12.11 -5.64 7.45
C ALA A 99 -13.13 -6.10 6.40
N ALA A 100 -12.75 -6.96 5.46
CA ALA A 100 -13.60 -7.24 4.31
C ALA A 100 -14.96 -7.86 4.68
N GLN A 101 -14.95 -8.90 5.55
CA GLN A 101 -16.20 -9.52 6.00
C GLN A 101 -17.04 -8.56 6.86
N ALA A 102 -16.40 -7.79 7.74
CA ALA A 102 -17.12 -6.85 8.59
C ALA A 102 -17.82 -5.73 7.79
N LEU A 103 -17.21 -5.25 6.70
CA LEU A 103 -17.89 -4.34 5.76
C LEU A 103 -19.04 -5.03 5.04
N ALA A 104 -18.87 -6.28 4.63
CA ALA A 104 -19.92 -7.06 3.99
C ALA A 104 -21.14 -7.24 4.91
N ASP A 105 -20.91 -7.53 6.20
CA ASP A 105 -21.95 -7.63 7.22
C ASP A 105 -22.68 -6.30 7.45
N ASN A 106 -22.01 -5.18 7.13
CA ASN A 106 -22.58 -3.84 7.15
C ASN A 106 -23.14 -3.37 5.80
N GLY A 107 -23.44 -4.31 4.88
CA GLY A 107 -24.20 -4.05 3.66
C GLY A 107 -23.38 -3.59 2.46
N PHE A 108 -22.06 -3.77 2.48
CA PHE A 108 -21.22 -3.60 1.30
C PHE A 108 -21.08 -4.92 0.52
N ARG A 109 -20.84 -4.80 -0.78
CA ARG A 109 -20.29 -5.85 -1.62
C ARG A 109 -18.82 -5.51 -1.87
N VAL A 110 -17.96 -6.11 -1.08
CA VAL A 110 -16.53 -5.80 -1.07
C VAL A 110 -15.78 -6.68 -2.05
N LEU A 111 -15.02 -6.08 -2.95
CA LEU A 111 -14.04 -6.75 -3.79
C LEU A 111 -12.64 -6.42 -3.29
N VAL A 112 -11.90 -7.47 -2.98
CA VAL A 112 -10.48 -7.43 -2.59
C VAL A 112 -9.67 -8.10 -3.68
N TYR A 113 -8.58 -7.49 -4.12
CA TYR A 113 -7.67 -8.08 -5.09
C TYR A 113 -6.23 -7.65 -4.80
N ASP A 114 -5.30 -8.45 -5.25
CA ASP A 114 -3.89 -8.06 -5.30
C ASP A 114 -3.57 -7.59 -6.72
N ARG A 115 -2.91 -6.41 -6.83
CA ARG A 115 -2.51 -5.88 -8.15
C ARG A 115 -1.58 -6.86 -8.85
N ARG A 116 -1.59 -6.82 -10.19
CA ARG A 116 -0.70 -7.66 -11.01
C ARG A 116 0.76 -7.47 -10.63
N GLY A 117 1.53 -8.54 -10.61
CA GLY A 117 2.93 -8.52 -10.19
C GLY A 117 3.14 -8.29 -8.70
N GLU A 118 2.07 -8.32 -7.87
CA GLU A 118 2.14 -8.08 -6.43
C GLU A 118 1.37 -9.17 -5.65
N GLY A 119 1.84 -9.51 -4.47
CA GLY A 119 1.18 -10.44 -3.55
C GLY A 119 0.81 -11.78 -4.21
N ARG A 120 -0.46 -12.17 -4.13
CA ARG A 120 -0.98 -13.43 -4.70
C ARG A 120 -1.17 -13.37 -6.22
N SER A 121 -1.02 -12.17 -6.82
CA SER A 121 -0.98 -11.94 -8.27
C SER A 121 0.45 -11.80 -8.81
N LEU A 122 1.47 -12.20 -8.04
CA LEU A 122 2.89 -12.06 -8.38
C LEU A 122 3.25 -12.57 -9.77
N HIS A 123 2.66 -13.70 -10.16
CA HIS A 123 2.95 -14.33 -11.45
C HIS A 123 2.14 -13.76 -12.63
N THR A 124 1.25 -12.80 -12.38
CA THR A 124 0.52 -12.09 -13.43
C THR A 124 1.44 -11.03 -14.03
N ALA A 125 1.67 -11.09 -15.33
CA ALA A 125 2.56 -10.15 -16.03
C ALA A 125 2.16 -8.70 -15.76
N ALA A 126 3.13 -7.85 -15.39
CA ALA A 126 2.92 -6.48 -14.97
C ALA A 126 3.88 -5.54 -15.69
N ARG A 127 3.36 -4.45 -16.23
CA ARG A 127 4.13 -3.33 -16.76
C ARG A 127 4.40 -2.27 -15.70
N TYR A 128 3.68 -2.31 -14.59
CA TYR A 128 3.74 -1.34 -13.50
C TYR A 128 3.51 0.10 -13.98
N THR A 129 2.42 0.30 -14.73
CA THR A 129 1.95 1.61 -15.18
C THR A 129 0.60 1.93 -14.58
N PHE A 130 0.30 3.22 -14.42
CA PHE A 130 -1.03 3.64 -13.97
C PHE A 130 -2.11 3.19 -14.95
N ASP A 131 -1.88 3.34 -16.25
CA ASP A 131 -2.87 2.94 -17.25
C ASP A 131 -3.24 1.46 -17.15
N GLU A 132 -2.27 0.58 -16.94
CA GLU A 132 -2.50 -0.84 -16.70
C GLU A 132 -3.29 -1.08 -15.40
N ALA A 133 -2.94 -0.41 -14.30
CA ALA A 133 -3.63 -0.55 -13.03
C ALA A 133 -5.09 -0.04 -13.10
N LEU A 134 -5.33 1.07 -13.81
CA LEU A 134 -6.69 1.59 -14.03
C LEU A 134 -7.51 0.66 -14.94
N HIS A 135 -6.89 0.08 -15.96
CA HIS A 135 -7.54 -0.93 -16.82
C HIS A 135 -7.94 -2.18 -16.03
N ASP A 136 -7.14 -2.60 -15.04
CA ASP A 136 -7.51 -3.71 -14.16
C ASP A 136 -8.74 -3.36 -13.31
N ILE A 137 -8.81 -2.16 -12.74
CA ILE A 137 -10.00 -1.71 -11.98
C ILE A 137 -11.24 -1.76 -12.89
N ASP A 138 -11.14 -1.25 -14.11
CA ASP A 138 -12.21 -1.26 -15.07
C ASP A 138 -12.65 -2.69 -15.47
N SER A 139 -11.70 -3.58 -15.68
CA SER A 139 -11.94 -4.99 -15.96
C SER A 139 -12.63 -5.72 -14.79
N LEU A 140 -12.21 -5.42 -13.54
CA LEU A 140 -12.84 -5.95 -12.33
C LEU A 140 -14.27 -5.44 -12.19
N CYS A 141 -14.53 -4.16 -12.46
CA CYS A 141 -15.88 -3.61 -12.46
C CYS A 141 -16.80 -4.36 -13.45
N ARG A 142 -16.32 -4.61 -14.68
CA ARG A 142 -17.09 -5.36 -15.68
C ARG A 142 -17.28 -6.83 -15.29
N THR A 143 -16.21 -7.52 -14.91
CA THR A 143 -16.24 -8.97 -14.62
C THR A 143 -17.14 -9.29 -13.43
N TYR A 144 -17.09 -8.45 -12.40
CA TYR A 144 -17.86 -8.65 -11.16
C TYR A 144 -19.17 -7.86 -11.14
N ASN A 145 -19.54 -7.19 -12.24
CA ASN A 145 -20.75 -6.38 -12.36
C ASN A 145 -20.89 -5.38 -11.21
N LEU A 146 -19.83 -4.57 -11.00
CA LEU A 146 -19.80 -3.52 -9.98
C LEU A 146 -20.12 -2.17 -10.61
N HIS A 147 -21.36 -1.74 -10.45
CA HIS A 147 -21.81 -0.45 -10.96
C HIS A 147 -21.48 0.66 -9.96
N ARG A 148 -20.69 1.63 -10.41
CA ARG A 148 -20.27 2.79 -9.62
C ARG A 148 -19.79 2.39 -8.22
N PRO A 149 -18.66 1.66 -8.08
CA PRO A 149 -18.17 1.28 -6.78
C PRO A 149 -17.64 2.47 -5.98
N VAL A 150 -17.63 2.31 -4.66
CA VAL A 150 -16.77 3.07 -3.77
C VAL A 150 -15.34 2.61 -4.00
N LEU A 151 -14.43 3.51 -4.28
CA LEU A 151 -12.99 3.22 -4.36
C LEU A 151 -12.35 3.53 -3.00
N LEU A 152 -12.03 2.50 -2.24
CA LEU A 152 -11.32 2.62 -0.96
C LEU A 152 -9.82 2.45 -1.21
N GLY A 153 -9.10 3.56 -1.30
CA GLY A 153 -7.67 3.56 -1.57
C GLY A 153 -6.83 3.74 -0.31
N HIS A 154 -6.06 2.73 0.06
CA HIS A 154 -5.12 2.79 1.17
C HIS A 154 -3.73 3.21 0.67
N SER A 155 -3.14 4.24 1.26
CA SER A 155 -1.78 4.67 0.92
C SER A 155 -1.61 4.87 -0.60
N PHE A 156 -0.69 4.18 -1.28
CA PHE A 156 -0.55 4.19 -2.74
C PHE A 156 -1.86 3.88 -3.50
N GLY A 157 -2.71 3.01 -2.95
CA GLY A 157 -4.03 2.74 -3.54
C GLY A 157 -4.93 3.97 -3.65
N GLY A 158 -4.71 4.99 -2.81
CA GLY A 158 -5.40 6.28 -2.92
C GLY A 158 -4.98 7.09 -4.14
N ILE A 159 -3.72 6.98 -4.57
CA ILE A 159 -3.24 7.56 -5.84
C ILE A 159 -4.04 6.96 -7.01
N LEU A 160 -4.13 5.63 -7.06
CA LEU A 160 -4.90 4.93 -8.11
C LEU A 160 -6.38 5.28 -8.06
N ALA A 161 -6.98 5.40 -6.86
CA ALA A 161 -8.37 5.79 -6.69
C ALA A 161 -8.66 7.18 -7.27
N LEU A 162 -7.78 8.16 -7.00
CA LEU A 162 -7.90 9.52 -7.56
C LEU A 162 -7.73 9.53 -9.07
N LEU A 163 -6.70 8.85 -9.59
CA LEU A 163 -6.44 8.79 -11.03
C LEU A 163 -7.61 8.11 -11.78
N TYR A 164 -8.18 7.05 -11.22
CA TYR A 164 -9.33 6.38 -11.80
C TYR A 164 -10.57 7.28 -11.77
N ALA A 165 -10.86 7.93 -10.66
CA ALA A 165 -12.01 8.82 -10.54
C ALA A 165 -11.91 10.08 -11.43
N ASP A 166 -10.69 10.60 -11.66
CA ASP A 166 -10.49 11.72 -12.60
C ASP A 166 -10.72 11.28 -14.06
N LYS A 167 -10.29 10.06 -14.42
CA LYS A 167 -10.43 9.50 -15.78
C LYS A 167 -11.84 9.00 -16.07
N HIS A 168 -12.56 8.47 -15.05
CA HIS A 168 -13.87 7.82 -15.17
C HIS A 168 -14.89 8.33 -14.12
N PRO A 169 -15.19 9.63 -14.08
CA PRO A 169 -15.99 10.23 -13.00
C PRO A 169 -17.41 9.65 -12.87
N GLU A 170 -18.02 9.27 -14.00
CA GLU A 170 -19.37 8.66 -14.04
C GLU A 170 -19.39 7.21 -13.54
N GLN A 171 -18.26 6.54 -13.51
CA GLN A 171 -18.14 5.15 -13.08
C GLN A 171 -17.84 4.99 -11.59
N VAL A 172 -17.63 6.08 -10.86
CA VAL A 172 -17.29 6.07 -9.44
C VAL A 172 -18.44 6.62 -8.60
N ARG A 173 -18.78 5.92 -7.51
CA ARG A 173 -19.75 6.40 -6.54
C ARG A 173 -19.14 7.45 -5.62
N SER A 174 -18.00 7.13 -5.04
CA SER A 174 -17.21 7.99 -4.18
C SER A 174 -15.78 7.42 -4.05
N VAL A 175 -14.86 8.27 -3.60
CA VAL A 175 -13.48 7.89 -3.26
C VAL A 175 -13.28 8.03 -1.75
N VAL A 176 -12.65 7.05 -1.13
CA VAL A 176 -12.17 7.14 0.26
C VAL A 176 -10.65 7.06 0.26
N LEU A 177 -10.00 8.14 0.65
CA LEU A 177 -8.56 8.25 0.83
C LEU A 177 -8.22 7.80 2.25
N MET A 178 -7.79 6.56 2.41
CA MET A 178 -7.37 6.02 3.70
C MET A 178 -5.86 6.10 3.83
N SER A 179 -5.38 6.99 4.70
CA SER A 179 -3.95 7.24 4.88
C SER A 179 -3.18 7.38 3.56
N ALA A 180 -3.78 8.10 2.60
CA ALA A 180 -3.28 8.25 1.23
C ALA A 180 -2.58 9.61 1.02
N PRO A 181 -1.44 9.67 0.34
CA PRO A 181 -0.77 10.94 0.04
C PRO A 181 -1.47 11.67 -1.12
N LEU A 182 -1.54 13.01 -1.05
CA LEU A 182 -1.77 13.84 -2.24
C LEU A 182 -0.45 14.18 -2.94
N ALA A 183 0.59 14.46 -2.15
CA ALA A 183 1.93 14.79 -2.63
C ALA A 183 2.97 14.07 -1.75
N LEU A 184 3.65 13.06 -2.29
CA LEU A 184 4.62 12.26 -1.53
C LEU A 184 5.85 13.07 -1.13
N GLN A 185 6.28 14.05 -1.93
CA GLN A 185 7.42 14.91 -1.59
C GLN A 185 7.18 15.69 -0.28
N ALA A 186 5.96 16.18 -0.06
CA ALA A 186 5.61 16.82 1.20
C ALA A 186 5.67 15.86 2.40
N SER A 187 5.33 14.59 2.20
CA SER A 187 5.47 13.54 3.22
C SER A 187 6.95 13.24 3.48
N PHE A 188 7.80 13.14 2.46
CA PHE A 188 9.23 12.93 2.63
C PHE A 188 9.91 14.09 3.38
N ASP A 189 9.57 15.34 3.06
CA ASP A 189 10.06 16.49 3.79
C ASP A 189 9.62 16.45 5.27
N HIS A 190 8.36 16.08 5.55
CA HIS A 190 7.87 15.92 6.91
C HIS A 190 8.61 14.79 7.66
N ILE A 191 8.75 13.62 7.05
CA ILE A 191 9.47 12.48 7.62
C ILE A 191 10.90 12.86 7.96
N ARG A 192 11.63 13.46 7.03
CA ARG A 192 13.01 13.90 7.25
C ARG A 192 13.14 14.87 8.42
N ASN A 193 12.33 15.92 8.42
CA ASN A 193 12.37 16.95 9.47
C ASN A 193 12.04 16.36 10.84
N ARG A 194 11.05 15.49 10.90
CA ARG A 194 10.64 14.84 12.16
C ARG A 194 11.68 13.83 12.63
N CYS A 195 12.24 13.00 11.74
CA CYS A 195 13.32 12.07 12.09
C CYS A 195 14.57 12.83 12.57
N ARG A 196 14.95 13.93 11.91
CA ARG A 196 16.05 14.78 12.35
C ARG A 196 15.84 15.30 13.78
N ALA A 197 14.66 15.79 14.09
CA ALA A 197 14.34 16.27 15.44
C ALA A 197 14.43 15.14 16.49
N ILE A 198 13.93 13.94 16.16
CA ILE A 198 14.01 12.76 17.03
C ILE A 198 15.48 12.36 17.26
N TYR A 199 16.31 12.29 16.21
CA TYR A 199 17.71 11.90 16.33
C TYR A 199 18.53 12.97 17.08
N ALA A 200 18.24 14.26 16.87
CA ALA A 200 18.87 15.34 17.63
C ALA A 200 18.55 15.25 19.13
N SER A 201 17.29 15.00 19.50
CA SER A 201 16.89 14.84 20.90
C SER A 201 17.52 13.64 21.61
N ARG A 202 17.96 12.63 20.84
CA ARG A 202 18.64 11.43 21.35
C ARG A 202 20.15 11.48 21.24
N ALA A 203 20.72 12.59 20.76
CA ALA A 203 22.14 12.75 20.41
C ALA A 203 22.65 11.64 19.45
N ASP A 204 21.80 11.14 18.56
CA ASP A 204 22.11 10.08 17.61
C ASP A 204 22.86 10.65 16.40
N SER A 205 24.17 10.80 16.57
CA SER A 205 25.05 11.38 15.55
C SER A 205 25.14 10.54 14.27
N VAL A 206 24.88 9.24 14.35
CA VAL A 206 24.91 8.34 13.18
C VAL A 206 23.71 8.65 12.29
N ASN A 207 22.51 8.61 12.82
CA ASN A 207 21.30 8.89 12.07
C ASN A 207 21.20 10.35 11.61
N LEU A 208 21.78 11.31 12.38
CA LEU A 208 21.89 12.69 11.90
C LEU A 208 22.76 12.82 10.65
N ARG A 209 23.84 12.03 10.53
CA ARG A 209 24.62 11.99 9.27
C ARG A 209 23.81 11.44 8.10
N TYR A 210 22.96 10.42 8.32
CA TYR A 210 22.05 9.95 7.27
C TYR A 210 21.05 11.01 6.85
N MET A 211 20.51 11.80 7.78
CA MET A 211 19.64 12.93 7.42
C MET A 211 20.35 13.95 6.54
N ASN A 212 21.64 14.24 6.82
CA ASN A 212 22.43 15.14 5.98
C ASN A 212 22.71 14.54 4.58
N MET A 213 22.92 13.22 4.49
CA MET A 213 23.02 12.54 3.20
C MET A 213 21.73 12.63 2.39
N LEU A 214 20.58 12.46 3.03
CA LEU A 214 19.27 12.59 2.38
C LEU A 214 19.04 14.01 1.85
N ASP A 215 19.53 15.05 2.53
CA ASP A 215 19.41 16.43 2.05
C ASP A 215 20.15 16.66 0.71
N ALA A 216 21.24 15.91 0.48
CA ALA A 216 22.07 16.00 -0.71
C ALA A 216 21.65 15.05 -1.84
N MET A 217 20.69 14.13 -1.60
CA MET A 217 20.22 13.20 -2.61
C MET A 217 19.25 13.85 -3.59
N ASP A 218 19.19 13.27 -4.79
CA ASP A 218 18.10 13.58 -5.72
C ASP A 218 16.76 13.14 -5.11
N LYS A 219 15.92 14.11 -4.83
CA LYS A 219 14.59 13.89 -4.20
C LYS A 219 13.61 13.10 -5.10
N GLY A 220 13.85 13.08 -6.40
CA GLY A 220 13.10 12.27 -7.34
C GLY A 220 13.54 10.82 -7.37
N SER A 221 14.67 10.47 -6.77
CA SER A 221 15.22 9.11 -6.83
C SER A 221 14.44 8.12 -5.97
N MET A 222 14.47 6.85 -6.37
CA MET A 222 13.87 5.75 -5.62
C MET A 222 14.60 5.50 -4.30
N GLU A 223 15.92 5.69 -4.30
CA GLU A 223 16.76 5.57 -3.12
C GLU A 223 16.37 6.58 -2.05
N TYR A 224 16.18 7.86 -2.43
CA TYR A 224 15.71 8.89 -1.51
C TYR A 224 14.38 8.53 -0.87
N ALA A 225 13.39 8.12 -1.68
CA ALA A 225 12.08 7.69 -1.20
C ALA A 225 12.20 6.50 -0.22
N SER A 226 13.02 5.50 -0.58
CA SER A 226 13.25 4.30 0.22
C SER A 226 13.86 4.63 1.58
N TYR A 227 14.86 5.50 1.63
CA TYR A 227 15.47 5.92 2.89
C TYR A 227 14.50 6.73 3.76
N CYS A 228 13.70 7.62 3.16
CA CYS A 228 12.66 8.33 3.92
C CYS A 228 11.69 7.35 4.59
N PHE A 229 11.19 6.38 3.86
CA PHE A 229 10.28 5.37 4.42
C PHE A 229 10.96 4.47 5.46
N MET A 230 12.22 4.09 5.27
CA MET A 230 12.98 3.32 6.24
C MET A 230 13.12 4.08 7.57
N HIS A 231 13.46 5.35 7.53
CA HIS A 231 13.54 6.18 8.73
C HIS A 231 12.17 6.39 9.39
N ALA A 232 11.10 6.53 8.61
CA ALA A 232 9.74 6.59 9.14
C ALA A 232 9.37 5.30 9.89
N ALA A 233 9.64 4.13 9.29
CA ALA A 233 9.39 2.84 9.89
C ALA A 233 10.21 2.62 11.17
N GLY A 234 11.51 2.92 11.13
CA GLY A 234 12.42 2.82 12.28
C GLY A 234 12.03 3.72 13.46
N ASN A 235 11.29 4.79 13.21
CA ASN A 235 10.77 5.69 14.24
C ASN A 235 9.28 5.45 14.59
N GLY A 236 8.68 4.35 14.11
CA GLY A 236 7.34 3.94 14.48
C GLY A 236 6.23 4.80 13.87
N PHE A 237 6.45 5.48 12.72
CA PHE A 237 5.47 6.38 12.13
C PHE A 237 4.22 5.67 11.57
N TYR A 238 4.27 4.36 11.39
CA TYR A 238 3.18 3.53 10.88
C TYR A 238 2.30 2.92 11.98
N VAL A 239 2.67 3.10 13.24
CA VAL A 239 1.95 2.50 14.37
C VAL A 239 1.45 3.58 15.33
N PRO A 240 0.28 3.38 15.98
CA PRO A 240 -0.22 4.35 16.94
C PRO A 240 0.68 4.40 18.17
N LYS A 241 0.77 5.57 18.81
CA LYS A 241 1.53 5.77 20.05
C LYS A 241 1.03 4.88 21.18
N ALA A 242 -0.28 4.67 21.23
CA ALA A 242 -0.93 3.75 22.14
C ALA A 242 -2.11 3.09 21.42
N ARG A 243 -2.08 1.76 21.31
CA ARG A 243 -3.19 1.00 20.75
C ARG A 243 -4.35 0.95 21.74
N THR A 244 -5.56 1.12 21.24
CA THR A 244 -6.78 0.84 22.00
C THR A 244 -6.90 -0.66 22.31
N LYS A 245 -7.76 -1.03 23.28
CA LYS A 245 -8.05 -2.46 23.55
C LYS A 245 -8.62 -3.15 22.31
N GLU A 246 -9.46 -2.46 21.54
CA GLU A 246 -9.96 -2.95 20.26
C GLU A 246 -8.80 -3.23 19.28
N GLY A 247 -7.94 -2.24 19.03
CA GLY A 247 -6.81 -2.37 18.12
C GLY A 247 -5.85 -3.50 18.52
N GLN A 248 -5.61 -3.68 19.83
CA GLN A 248 -4.83 -4.82 20.35
C GLN A 248 -5.49 -6.16 20.01
N SER A 249 -6.80 -6.29 20.25
CA SER A 249 -7.54 -7.53 19.99
C SER A 249 -7.61 -7.83 18.49
N VAL A 250 -7.86 -6.81 17.66
CA VAL A 250 -7.90 -6.96 16.20
C VAL A 250 -6.53 -7.41 15.67
N TYR A 251 -5.46 -6.80 16.16
CA TYR A 251 -4.11 -7.15 15.75
C TYR A 251 -3.73 -8.57 16.18
N ALA A 252 -4.03 -8.95 17.42
CA ALA A 252 -3.79 -10.32 17.90
C ALA A 252 -4.56 -11.38 17.11
N ALA A 253 -5.83 -11.09 16.76
CA ALA A 253 -6.63 -11.98 15.91
C ALA A 253 -6.05 -12.09 14.50
N PHE A 254 -5.56 -10.99 13.95
CA PHE A 254 -4.88 -10.99 12.65
C PHE A 254 -3.57 -11.77 12.68
N GLU A 255 -2.74 -11.60 13.71
CA GLU A 255 -1.50 -12.39 13.91
C GLU A 255 -1.76 -13.89 14.02
N ALA A 256 -2.91 -14.26 14.57
CA ALA A 256 -3.35 -15.66 14.69
C ALA A 256 -3.95 -16.24 13.39
N ASP A 257 -4.21 -15.41 12.38
CA ASP A 257 -4.67 -15.88 11.07
C ASP A 257 -3.52 -16.54 10.30
N GLY A 258 -3.38 -17.84 10.48
CA GLY A 258 -2.30 -18.63 9.87
C GLY A 258 -2.29 -18.66 8.34
N ALA A 259 -3.38 -18.25 7.69
CA ALA A 259 -3.49 -18.21 6.24
C ALA A 259 -3.10 -16.82 5.68
N LEU A 260 -3.66 -15.75 6.23
CA LEU A 260 -3.52 -14.41 5.66
C LEU A 260 -2.39 -13.59 6.30
N PHE A 261 -2.07 -13.80 7.57
CA PHE A 261 -0.99 -13.06 8.23
C PHE A 261 0.38 -13.29 7.56
N PRO A 262 0.81 -14.53 7.24
CA PRO A 262 2.06 -14.74 6.51
C PRO A 262 2.06 -14.08 5.11
N LEU A 263 0.93 -14.15 4.40
CA LEU A 263 0.79 -13.53 3.08
C LEU A 263 0.90 -12.01 3.14
N SER A 264 0.37 -11.40 4.20
CA SER A 264 0.45 -9.94 4.38
C SER A 264 1.88 -9.43 4.54
N LYS A 265 2.83 -10.30 4.82
CA LYS A 265 4.26 -9.97 4.96
C LYS A 265 5.03 -10.09 3.64
N LEU A 266 4.38 -10.59 2.58
CA LEU A 266 5.00 -10.64 1.27
C LEU A 266 5.12 -9.23 0.70
N SER A 267 6.30 -8.90 0.22
CA SER A 267 6.58 -7.64 -0.46
C SER A 267 7.43 -7.89 -1.70
N GLU A 268 7.16 -7.10 -2.75
CA GLU A 268 7.80 -7.22 -4.04
C GLU A 268 8.51 -5.93 -4.41
N TRP A 269 9.80 -6.05 -4.68
CA TRP A 269 10.64 -4.92 -5.06
C TRP A 269 10.39 -4.42 -6.49
N GLN A 270 10.01 -5.30 -7.39
CA GLN A 270 9.81 -4.98 -8.80
C GLN A 270 8.70 -3.95 -9.02
N ALA A 271 7.62 -4.02 -8.22
CA ALA A 271 6.50 -3.11 -8.35
C ALA A 271 6.88 -1.64 -8.01
N PRO A 272 7.48 -1.32 -6.84
CA PRO A 272 7.89 0.05 -6.56
C PRO A 272 8.92 0.59 -7.56
N GLN A 273 9.87 -0.23 -8.02
CA GLN A 273 10.82 0.17 -9.07
C GLN A 273 10.12 0.44 -10.39
N GLY A 274 9.20 -0.45 -10.79
CA GLY A 274 8.47 -0.34 -12.05
C GLY A 274 7.61 0.91 -12.09
N PHE A 275 6.79 1.16 -11.07
CA PHE A 275 5.97 2.36 -10.96
C PHE A 275 6.82 3.63 -10.84
N HIS A 276 7.95 3.59 -10.15
CA HIS A 276 8.85 4.74 -10.10
C HIS A 276 9.45 5.05 -11.48
N ARG A 277 9.97 4.06 -12.19
CA ARG A 277 10.58 4.23 -13.50
C ARG A 277 9.59 4.71 -14.56
N ASN A 278 8.37 4.20 -14.52
CA ASN A 278 7.38 4.43 -15.58
C ASN A 278 6.47 5.62 -15.29
N GLU A 279 6.22 5.93 -14.01
CA GLU A 279 5.19 6.88 -13.58
C GLU A 279 5.70 7.97 -12.66
N HIS A 280 6.95 7.86 -12.18
CA HIS A 280 7.55 8.82 -11.24
C HIS A 280 6.65 9.12 -10.02
N TYR A 281 5.93 8.10 -9.53
CA TYR A 281 4.85 8.25 -8.53
C TYR A 281 5.30 8.96 -7.25
N THR A 282 6.60 8.93 -6.92
CA THR A 282 7.18 9.57 -5.73
C THR A 282 7.23 11.10 -5.83
N THR A 283 7.08 11.66 -7.03
CA THR A 283 7.10 13.10 -7.29
C THR A 283 5.74 13.68 -7.69
N LEU A 284 4.71 12.85 -7.73
CA LEU A 284 3.36 13.31 -8.09
C LEU A 284 2.77 14.22 -7.02
N ASP A 285 2.06 15.26 -7.50
CA ASP A 285 1.13 16.07 -6.73
C ASP A 285 -0.27 15.93 -7.34
N LEU A 286 -1.17 15.33 -6.60
CA LEU A 286 -2.55 15.06 -7.03
C LEU A 286 -3.55 16.11 -6.52
N THR A 287 -3.07 17.23 -6.02
CA THR A 287 -3.94 18.30 -5.48
C THR A 287 -4.91 18.82 -6.55
N ASP A 288 -4.43 19.08 -7.76
CA ASP A 288 -5.28 19.54 -8.86
C ASP A 288 -6.20 18.43 -9.39
N THR A 289 -5.73 17.19 -9.39
CA THR A 289 -6.58 16.03 -9.70
C THR A 289 -7.75 15.94 -8.72
N LEU A 290 -7.50 16.07 -7.42
CA LEU A 290 -8.56 16.10 -6.41
C LEU A 290 -9.53 17.27 -6.64
N ARG A 291 -9.04 18.46 -6.94
CA ARG A 291 -9.91 19.63 -7.25
C ARG A 291 -10.84 19.34 -8.43
N ARG A 292 -10.32 18.74 -9.52
CA ARG A 292 -11.14 18.38 -10.69
C ARG A 292 -12.24 17.37 -10.34
N ILE A 293 -11.90 16.33 -9.54
CA ILE A 293 -12.85 15.32 -9.09
C ILE A 293 -13.99 15.96 -8.29
N LEU A 294 -13.64 16.81 -7.32
CA LEU A 294 -14.60 17.53 -6.49
C LEU A 294 -15.49 18.48 -7.31
N HIS A 295 -14.89 19.21 -8.26
CA HIS A 295 -15.64 20.11 -9.15
C HIS A 295 -16.67 19.37 -10.03
N ARG A 296 -16.38 18.11 -10.39
CA ARG A 296 -17.31 17.25 -11.15
C ARG A 296 -18.38 16.59 -10.25
N GLY A 297 -18.35 16.84 -8.94
CA GLY A 297 -19.37 16.37 -8.01
C GLY A 297 -19.17 14.94 -7.50
N THR A 298 -18.02 14.27 -7.76
CA THR A 298 -17.73 12.98 -7.17
C THR A 298 -17.32 13.16 -5.70
N PRO A 299 -18.05 12.58 -4.72
CA PRO A 299 -17.70 12.71 -3.32
C PRO A 299 -16.35 12.07 -3.02
N VAL A 300 -15.50 12.77 -2.26
CA VAL A 300 -14.23 12.25 -1.75
C VAL A 300 -14.19 12.42 -0.25
N TYR A 301 -13.80 11.38 0.47
CA TYR A 301 -13.65 11.36 1.93
C TYR A 301 -12.20 11.05 2.29
N GLY A 302 -11.69 11.73 3.32
CA GLY A 302 -10.38 11.44 3.92
C GLY A 302 -10.55 10.71 5.25
N LEU A 303 -9.82 9.61 5.45
CA LEU A 303 -9.85 8.83 6.68
C LEU A 303 -8.42 8.55 7.14
N TYR A 304 -8.00 9.22 8.21
CA TYR A 304 -6.60 9.24 8.67
C TYR A 304 -6.50 8.97 10.16
N GLY A 305 -5.39 8.36 10.56
CA GLY A 305 -5.02 8.23 11.96
C GLY A 305 -4.33 9.51 12.47
N ALA A 306 -4.67 9.95 13.69
CA ALA A 306 -4.02 11.10 14.34
C ALA A 306 -2.52 10.84 14.66
N ASP A 307 -2.15 9.57 14.78
CA ASP A 307 -0.77 9.14 15.02
C ASP A 307 -0.01 8.74 13.74
N ASP A 308 -0.64 8.87 12.56
CA ASP A 308 0.04 8.58 11.28
C ASP A 308 1.21 9.56 11.08
N GLY A 309 2.41 9.04 11.28
CA GLY A 309 3.63 9.85 11.27
C GLY A 309 4.10 10.28 9.89
N LEU A 310 3.44 9.82 8.82
CA LEU A 310 3.81 10.16 7.45
C LEU A 310 3.29 11.52 7.01
N TYR A 311 2.26 12.05 7.69
CA TYR A 311 1.59 13.29 7.30
C TYR A 311 1.73 14.35 8.38
N SER A 312 2.08 15.56 7.95
CA SER A 312 2.06 16.74 8.81
C SER A 312 0.63 17.26 9.02
N ALA A 313 0.42 17.99 10.11
CA ALA A 313 -0.84 18.71 10.33
C ALA A 313 -1.16 19.68 9.17
N ALA A 314 -0.14 20.27 8.55
CA ALA A 314 -0.32 21.15 7.39
C ALA A 314 -0.89 20.40 6.18
N GLN A 315 -0.36 19.20 5.86
CA GLN A 315 -0.89 18.37 4.77
C GLN A 315 -2.34 17.95 5.04
N LEU A 316 -2.66 17.52 6.26
CA LEU A 316 -4.02 17.14 6.62
C LEU A 316 -4.97 18.34 6.61
N ASN A 317 -4.51 19.54 6.95
CA ASN A 317 -5.30 20.78 6.85
C ASN A 317 -5.57 21.18 5.40
N VAL A 318 -4.58 21.05 4.50
CA VAL A 318 -4.82 21.23 3.05
C VAL A 318 -5.92 20.30 2.56
N LEU A 319 -5.84 19.03 2.92
CA LEU A 319 -6.86 18.04 2.54
C LEU A 319 -8.23 18.39 3.14
N ARG A 320 -8.28 18.76 4.43
CA ARG A 320 -9.53 19.18 5.11
C ARG A 320 -10.16 20.40 4.44
N ASN A 321 -9.37 21.37 4.03
CA ASN A 321 -9.87 22.55 3.34
C ASN A 321 -10.43 22.24 1.95
N LEU A 322 -9.85 21.24 1.25
CA LEU A 322 -10.35 20.81 -0.05
C LEU A 322 -11.64 19.98 0.06
N LEU A 323 -11.68 19.05 1.00
CA LEU A 323 -12.81 18.12 1.17
C LEU A 323 -13.98 18.72 1.94
N GLY A 324 -13.72 19.70 2.81
CA GLY A 324 -14.65 20.16 3.83
C GLY A 324 -14.57 19.33 5.13
N PRO A 325 -14.98 19.92 6.27
CA PRO A 325 -14.83 19.29 7.59
C PRO A 325 -15.59 17.98 7.73
N ASP A 326 -16.76 17.86 7.11
CA ASP A 326 -17.63 16.67 7.21
C ASP A 326 -17.09 15.48 6.40
N HIS A 327 -16.18 15.74 5.44
CA HIS A 327 -15.57 14.73 4.60
C HIS A 327 -14.17 14.33 5.07
N MET A 328 -13.64 14.95 6.12
CA MET A 328 -12.31 14.67 6.65
C MET A 328 -12.38 14.08 8.06
N ILE A 329 -12.18 12.79 8.16
CA ILE A 329 -12.29 12.02 9.40
C ILE A 329 -10.87 11.73 9.91
N THR A 330 -10.60 12.11 11.15
CA THR A 330 -9.35 11.80 11.83
C THR A 330 -9.67 10.99 13.09
N LEU A 331 -9.00 9.83 13.24
CA LEU A 331 -9.24 8.91 14.35
C LEU A 331 -8.07 8.94 15.34
N ASP A 332 -8.36 9.17 16.62
CA ASP A 332 -7.37 9.13 17.69
C ASP A 332 -6.89 7.69 17.97
N SER A 333 -5.68 7.54 18.52
CA SER A 333 -5.04 6.24 18.79
C SER A 333 -5.03 5.34 17.56
N CYS A 334 -4.75 5.93 16.43
CA CYS A 334 -4.81 5.33 15.11
C CYS A 334 -3.66 5.86 14.26
N SER A 335 -3.02 5.01 13.50
CA SER A 335 -1.95 5.36 12.60
C SER A 335 -2.29 4.97 11.16
N HIS A 336 -1.32 4.51 10.39
CA HIS A 336 -1.42 4.25 8.96
C HIS A 336 -2.43 3.15 8.58
N ASN A 337 -2.56 2.12 9.43
CA ASN A 337 -3.46 1.00 9.21
C ASN A 337 -4.81 1.19 9.93
N VAL A 338 -5.58 2.18 9.50
CA VAL A 338 -6.84 2.61 10.11
C VAL A 338 -7.81 1.44 10.36
N PHE A 339 -7.92 0.51 9.41
CA PHE A 339 -8.80 -0.66 9.47
C PHE A 339 -8.37 -1.72 10.52
N ILE A 340 -7.13 -1.65 11.01
CA ILE A 340 -6.63 -2.47 12.13
C ILE A 340 -6.76 -1.72 13.45
N ASP A 341 -6.25 -0.48 13.49
CA ASP A 341 -6.12 0.29 14.73
C ASP A 341 -7.48 0.69 15.31
N ARG A 342 -8.46 1.00 14.44
CA ARG A 342 -9.79 1.49 14.80
C ARG A 342 -10.89 0.89 13.90
N ARG A 343 -10.93 -0.45 13.86
CA ARG A 343 -11.80 -1.21 12.94
C ARG A 343 -13.27 -0.80 13.03
N HIS A 344 -13.83 -0.67 14.24
CA HIS A 344 -15.24 -0.30 14.41
C HIS A 344 -15.51 1.11 13.87
N ALA A 345 -14.73 2.10 14.27
CA ALA A 345 -14.86 3.47 13.79
C ALA A 345 -14.65 3.60 12.28
N PHE A 346 -13.72 2.80 11.71
CA PHE A 346 -13.51 2.69 10.27
C PHE A 346 -14.77 2.20 9.54
N ILE A 347 -15.38 1.10 10.01
CA ILE A 347 -16.60 0.53 9.41
C ILE A 347 -17.77 1.51 9.55
N GLU A 348 -17.93 2.14 10.71
CA GLU A 348 -18.96 3.16 10.96
C GLU A 348 -18.81 4.35 10.00
N ALA A 349 -17.60 4.87 9.82
CA ALA A 349 -17.32 5.98 8.91
C ALA A 349 -17.71 5.62 7.47
N LEU A 350 -17.30 4.46 6.96
CA LEU A 350 -17.66 4.02 5.61
C LEU A 350 -19.18 3.81 5.48
N THR A 351 -19.82 3.23 6.48
CA THR A 351 -21.27 3.00 6.48
C THR A 351 -22.05 4.32 6.42
N ARG A 352 -21.63 5.32 7.20
CA ARG A 352 -22.25 6.64 7.24
C ARG A 352 -22.10 7.39 5.92
N HIS A 353 -20.89 7.42 5.34
CA HIS A 353 -20.58 8.30 4.22
C HIS A 353 -20.77 7.66 2.84
N CYS A 354 -20.65 6.34 2.72
CA CYS A 354 -20.68 5.68 1.42
C CYS A 354 -21.99 4.95 1.10
N LYS A 355 -22.90 4.76 2.07
CA LYS A 355 -24.20 4.09 1.86
C LYS A 355 -25.35 5.05 1.60
N THR A 356 -25.28 6.27 2.08
CA THR A 356 -26.29 7.30 1.78
C THR A 356 -26.32 7.58 0.28
N LYS A 357 -27.54 7.73 -0.25
CA LYS A 357 -27.81 7.92 -1.69
C LYS A 357 -27.30 9.27 -2.19
#